data_2c60c680c4d1c6e3dff6ce9336c714ba
#
_entry.id   2c60c680c4d1c6e3dff6ce9336c714ba
#
_cell.length_a   1.000
_cell.length_b   1.000
_cell.length_c   1.000
_cell.angle_alpha   90.00
_cell.angle_beta   90.00
_cell.angle_gamma   90.00
#
_symmetry.space_group_name_H-M   'P 1'
#
loop_
_entity.id
_entity.type
_entity.pdbx_description
1 polymer ?
#
loop_
_entity_poly.entity_id
_entity_poly.type
_entity_poly.pdbx_seq_one_letter_code
_entity_poly.pdbx_strand_id
1 'polypeptide(L)'
;MAMTVRYLLVSIVLISLAGSCRAQKPVERKRPEPVAVVKQKHAALSPAERAELRFPPDLIAMIELAAGAEAEPFFVTVVMHSENLKGEQGFERGKLAGFSVRTKNGDELIDSYRAGLRVKGYLIFKSHKGYGSLADIVTVIRGNNSYDILKIQGIEAQNYQLDTKAIIAWLRARQQEGTFVVTGAGTDWLEARFIKPPPDMEPFAKKIAAFAPDVLEHGPRTPGKLAERMKKSNGFFLVWD
;
A
#
# COMPACT_ATOMS: atom_id res chain seq x y z
N MET A 1 -80.45 -16.33 20.78
CA MET A 1 -79.59 -16.77 19.70
C MET A 1 -78.17 -16.89 20.24
N ALA A 2 -77.78 -18.10 20.62
CA ALA A 2 -76.45 -18.36 21.20
C ALA A 2 -75.55 -18.92 20.11
N MET A 3 -74.43 -18.25 19.84
CA MET A 3 -73.42 -18.67 18.86
C MET A 3 -72.30 -19.38 19.61
N THR A 4 -72.18 -20.68 19.40
CA THR A 4 -71.18 -21.56 20.01
C THR A 4 -69.88 -21.48 19.24
N VAL A 5 -68.81 -20.98 19.88
CA VAL A 5 -67.45 -20.96 19.32
C VAL A 5 -66.77 -22.28 19.67
N ARG A 6 -66.42 -23.08 18.64
CA ARG A 6 -65.62 -24.30 18.77
C ARG A 6 -64.13 -23.94 18.76
N TYR A 7 -63.43 -24.25 19.83
CA TYR A 7 -61.96 -24.20 19.88
C TYR A 7 -61.39 -25.49 19.26
N LEU A 8 -60.54 -25.28 18.25
CA LEU A 8 -59.73 -26.32 17.61
C LEU A 8 -58.38 -26.39 18.32
N LEU A 9 -58.14 -27.45 19.08
CA LEU A 9 -56.84 -27.73 19.71
C LEU A 9 -55.88 -28.28 18.60
N VAL A 10 -54.85 -27.49 18.27
CA VAL A 10 -53.72 -27.94 17.41
C VAL A 10 -52.61 -28.42 18.35
N SER A 11 -52.45 -29.74 18.39
CA SER A 11 -51.30 -30.37 19.07
C SER A 11 -50.01 -30.15 18.32
N ILE A 12 -49.12 -29.35 18.86
CA ILE A 12 -47.76 -29.16 18.32
C ILE A 12 -46.88 -30.28 18.89
N VAL A 13 -46.49 -31.23 18.01
CA VAL A 13 -45.47 -32.25 18.30
C VAL A 13 -44.09 -31.59 18.14
N LEU A 14 -43.42 -31.31 19.26
CA LEU A 14 -42.01 -30.89 19.28
C LEU A 14 -41.11 -32.11 19.07
N ILE A 15 -40.60 -32.27 17.85
CA ILE A 15 -39.52 -33.18 17.57
C ILE A 15 -38.18 -32.51 17.92
N SER A 16 -37.59 -32.86 19.06
CA SER A 16 -36.29 -32.39 19.46
C SER A 16 -35.22 -33.20 18.67
N LEU A 17 -34.69 -32.60 17.62
CA LEU A 17 -33.47 -33.07 16.95
C LEU A 17 -32.25 -32.56 17.75
N ALA A 18 -31.76 -33.41 18.66
CA ALA A 18 -30.45 -33.25 19.28
C ALA A 18 -29.36 -33.55 18.24
N GLY A 19 -29.04 -32.54 17.40
CA GLY A 19 -27.90 -32.56 16.50
C GLY A 19 -26.62 -32.35 17.31
N SER A 20 -25.82 -33.42 17.45
CA SER A 20 -24.47 -33.39 18.04
C SER A 20 -23.58 -32.46 17.24
N CYS A 21 -23.44 -31.21 17.68
CA CYS A 21 -22.45 -30.26 17.15
C CYS A 21 -21.06 -30.76 17.55
N ARG A 22 -20.44 -31.57 16.71
CA ARG A 22 -19.03 -31.94 16.84
C ARG A 22 -18.22 -30.69 16.51
N ALA A 23 -17.67 -30.04 17.53
CA ALA A 23 -16.75 -28.93 17.37
C ALA A 23 -15.57 -29.40 16.50
N GLN A 24 -15.51 -28.92 15.26
CA GLN A 24 -14.32 -29.08 14.43
C GLN A 24 -13.16 -28.33 15.09
N LYS A 25 -12.09 -29.08 15.41
CA LYS A 25 -10.84 -28.47 15.88
C LYS A 25 -10.38 -27.43 14.87
N PRO A 26 -9.90 -26.24 15.32
CA PRO A 26 -9.32 -25.26 14.42
C PRO A 26 -8.19 -25.91 13.62
N VAL A 27 -8.26 -25.82 12.31
CA VAL A 27 -7.16 -26.22 11.44
C VAL A 27 -6.03 -25.23 11.71
N GLU A 28 -4.99 -25.70 12.38
CA GLU A 28 -3.75 -24.96 12.62
C GLU A 28 -3.11 -24.68 11.26
N ARG A 29 -3.35 -23.47 10.71
CA ARG A 29 -2.68 -23.03 9.50
C ARG A 29 -1.20 -22.88 9.85
N LYS A 30 -0.38 -23.81 9.37
CA LYS A 30 1.07 -23.65 9.41
C LYS A 30 1.39 -22.29 8.76
N ARG A 31 2.00 -21.42 9.56
CA ARG A 31 2.56 -20.17 9.06
C ARG A 31 3.51 -20.54 7.93
N PRO A 32 3.36 -19.99 6.69
CA PRO A 32 4.31 -20.28 5.63
C PRO A 32 5.72 -19.95 6.13
N GLU A 33 6.66 -20.85 5.90
CA GLU A 33 8.06 -20.58 6.20
C GLU A 33 8.48 -19.33 5.44
N PRO A 34 9.23 -18.41 6.09
CA PRO A 34 9.68 -17.22 5.42
C PRO A 34 10.51 -17.66 4.19
N VAL A 35 10.00 -17.33 3.00
CA VAL A 35 10.75 -17.52 1.76
C VAL A 35 12.10 -16.85 1.98
N ALA A 36 13.18 -17.62 1.89
CA ALA A 36 14.53 -17.12 2.07
C ALA A 36 14.70 -15.93 1.13
N VAL A 37 14.73 -14.73 1.71
CA VAL A 37 15.06 -13.50 0.97
C VAL A 37 16.47 -13.73 0.44
N VAL A 38 16.56 -14.15 -0.81
CA VAL A 38 17.84 -14.18 -1.52
C VAL A 38 18.39 -12.78 -1.40
N LYS A 39 19.47 -12.61 -0.62
CA LYS A 39 20.22 -11.37 -0.53
C LYS A 39 20.82 -11.11 -1.92
N GLN A 40 20.00 -10.58 -2.83
CA GLN A 40 20.51 -10.06 -4.08
C GLN A 40 21.48 -8.94 -3.70
N LYS A 41 22.76 -9.15 -4.00
CA LYS A 41 23.77 -8.12 -3.90
C LYS A 41 23.37 -7.06 -4.93
N HIS A 42 22.71 -5.99 -4.45
CA HIS A 42 22.27 -4.91 -5.32
C HIS A 42 23.53 -4.27 -5.92
N ALA A 43 23.64 -4.34 -7.23
CA ALA A 43 24.76 -3.73 -7.94
C ALA A 43 24.51 -2.22 -8.03
N ALA A 44 25.58 -1.44 -7.84
CA ALA A 44 25.53 -0.01 -8.12
C ALA A 44 25.11 0.25 -9.58
N LEU A 45 24.47 1.40 -9.80
CA LEU A 45 24.01 1.83 -11.12
C LEU A 45 25.20 1.91 -12.11
N SER A 46 25.22 1.03 -13.08
CA SER A 46 26.31 0.93 -14.07
C SER A 46 26.36 2.16 -15.00
N PRO A 47 27.51 2.44 -15.67
CA PRO A 47 27.58 3.51 -16.64
C PRO A 47 26.59 3.37 -17.81
N ALA A 48 26.27 2.15 -18.23
CA ALA A 48 25.27 1.88 -19.26
C ALA A 48 23.87 2.25 -18.82
N GLU A 49 23.49 1.85 -17.60
CA GLU A 49 22.17 2.20 -17.00
C GLU A 49 22.06 3.71 -16.75
N ARG A 50 23.14 4.38 -16.31
CA ARG A 50 23.16 5.84 -16.19
C ARG A 50 22.91 6.52 -17.54
N ALA A 51 23.51 6.01 -18.62
CA ALA A 51 23.31 6.52 -19.97
C ALA A 51 21.88 6.26 -20.49
N GLU A 52 21.31 5.08 -20.22
CA GLU A 52 19.93 4.73 -20.58
C GLU A 52 18.91 5.61 -19.88
N LEU A 53 19.07 5.83 -18.58
CA LEU A 53 18.18 6.66 -17.77
C LEU A 53 18.20 8.13 -18.17
N ARG A 54 19.31 8.64 -18.70
CA ARG A 54 19.49 10.04 -19.10
C ARG A 54 19.12 11.05 -18.00
N PHE A 55 19.33 10.70 -16.73
CA PHE A 55 19.25 11.67 -15.64
C PHE A 55 20.47 12.55 -15.64
N PRO A 56 20.37 13.85 -15.25
CA PRO A 56 21.54 14.67 -15.03
C PRO A 56 22.50 14.02 -14.02
N PRO A 57 23.80 13.93 -14.31
CA PRO A 57 24.75 13.30 -13.38
C PRO A 57 24.80 13.95 -12.01
N ASP A 58 24.64 15.27 -11.94
CA ASP A 58 24.55 16.06 -10.72
C ASP A 58 23.33 15.73 -9.88
N LEU A 59 22.20 15.37 -10.51
CA LEU A 59 21.01 14.91 -9.81
C LEU A 59 21.26 13.60 -9.08
N ILE A 60 21.88 12.62 -9.76
CA ILE A 60 22.18 11.32 -9.16
C ILE A 60 23.15 11.52 -8.00
N ALA A 61 24.26 12.25 -8.24
CA ALA A 61 25.27 12.52 -7.21
C ALA A 61 24.70 13.25 -5.98
N MET A 62 23.79 14.19 -6.21
CA MET A 62 23.11 14.90 -5.11
C MET A 62 22.30 13.97 -4.21
N ILE A 63 21.56 13.02 -4.80
CA ILE A 63 20.74 12.06 -4.05
C ILE A 63 21.62 11.01 -3.38
N GLU A 64 22.68 10.52 -4.04
CA GLU A 64 23.69 9.61 -3.46
C GLU A 64 24.33 10.24 -2.21
N LEU A 65 24.76 11.49 -2.32
CA LEU A 65 25.37 12.23 -1.22
C LEU A 65 24.39 12.41 -0.05
N ALA A 66 23.16 12.82 -0.33
CA ALA A 66 22.13 13.04 0.69
C ALA A 66 21.68 11.74 1.39
N ALA A 67 21.67 10.63 0.67
CA ALA A 67 21.35 9.32 1.22
C ALA A 67 22.52 8.65 1.94
N GLY A 68 23.77 9.05 1.64
CA GLY A 68 24.98 8.36 2.08
C GLY A 68 25.15 6.97 1.47
N ALA A 69 24.63 6.75 0.26
CA ALA A 69 24.62 5.44 -0.42
C ALA A 69 24.69 5.59 -1.93
N GLU A 70 25.29 4.61 -2.60
CA GLU A 70 25.36 4.55 -4.07
C GLU A 70 23.97 4.28 -4.66
N ALA A 71 23.73 4.82 -5.86
CA ALA A 71 22.50 4.59 -6.60
C ALA A 71 22.47 3.18 -7.18
N GLU A 72 21.32 2.53 -7.05
CA GLU A 72 20.99 1.21 -7.62
C GLU A 72 19.95 1.40 -8.75
N PRO A 73 19.93 0.52 -9.78
CA PRO A 73 18.91 0.61 -10.82
C PRO A 73 17.52 0.27 -10.28
N PHE A 74 16.53 1.06 -10.71
CA PHE A 74 15.12 0.81 -10.38
C PHE A 74 14.35 0.41 -11.63
N PHE A 75 13.63 -0.70 -11.53
CA PHE A 75 12.83 -1.28 -12.62
C PHE A 75 11.34 -1.23 -12.29
N VAL A 76 10.53 -1.06 -13.34
CA VAL A 76 9.07 -1.16 -13.20
C VAL A 76 8.71 -2.53 -12.65
N THR A 77 7.76 -2.58 -11.71
CA THR A 77 7.17 -3.84 -11.25
C THR A 77 6.08 -4.25 -12.22
N VAL A 78 6.20 -5.44 -12.79
CA VAL A 78 5.17 -6.06 -13.63
C VAL A 78 4.48 -7.13 -12.81
N VAL A 79 3.20 -6.91 -12.52
CA VAL A 79 2.38 -7.89 -11.81
C VAL A 79 1.90 -8.93 -12.82
N MET A 80 2.17 -10.19 -12.54
CA MET A 80 1.80 -11.32 -13.38
C MET A 80 0.59 -12.03 -12.74
N HIS A 81 -0.53 -12.04 -13.48
CA HIS A 81 -1.68 -12.85 -13.13
C HIS A 81 -1.63 -14.13 -13.96
N SER A 82 -1.22 -15.22 -13.36
CA SER A 82 -1.19 -16.53 -14.04
C SER A 82 -2.15 -17.49 -13.35
N GLU A 83 -3.00 -18.14 -14.13
CA GLU A 83 -3.86 -19.25 -13.67
C GLU A 83 -3.03 -20.40 -13.07
N ASN A 84 -1.76 -20.52 -13.48
CA ASN A 84 -0.82 -21.53 -12.99
C ASN A 84 -0.29 -21.23 -11.58
N LEU A 85 -0.41 -20.01 -11.08
CA LEU A 85 0.08 -19.58 -9.76
C LEU A 85 -0.92 -19.83 -8.62
N LYS A 86 -2.01 -20.58 -8.87
CA LYS A 86 -3.06 -20.92 -7.88
C LYS A 86 -3.57 -19.69 -7.08
N GLY A 87 -3.66 -18.53 -7.76
CA GLY A 87 -4.10 -17.27 -7.13
C GLY A 87 -2.98 -16.47 -6.46
N GLU A 88 -1.73 -16.92 -6.48
CA GLU A 88 -0.59 -16.13 -6.03
C GLU A 88 -0.16 -15.13 -7.10
N GLN A 89 0.26 -13.93 -6.67
CA GLN A 89 0.84 -12.93 -7.57
C GLN A 89 2.28 -13.30 -7.90
N GLY A 90 2.62 -13.29 -9.19
CA GLY A 90 3.99 -13.27 -9.65
C GLY A 90 4.43 -11.83 -9.95
N PHE A 91 5.70 -11.54 -9.71
CA PHE A 91 6.29 -10.24 -10.03
C PHE A 91 7.46 -10.44 -10.98
N GLU A 92 7.45 -9.70 -12.08
CA GLU A 92 8.57 -9.65 -13.00
C GLU A 92 9.22 -8.26 -13.01
N ARG A 93 10.53 -8.28 -13.28
CA ARG A 93 11.30 -7.08 -13.48
C ARG A 93 11.01 -6.52 -14.88
N GLY A 94 10.36 -5.37 -14.94
CA GLY A 94 10.10 -4.66 -16.19
C GLY A 94 11.27 -3.82 -16.66
N LYS A 95 11.00 -2.77 -17.42
CA LYS A 95 12.01 -1.85 -17.94
C LYS A 95 12.66 -1.01 -16.84
N LEU A 96 13.89 -0.58 -17.08
CA LEU A 96 14.59 0.41 -16.27
C LEU A 96 13.84 1.74 -16.30
N ALA A 97 13.48 2.29 -15.13
CA ALA A 97 12.61 3.46 -15.01
C ALA A 97 13.21 4.59 -14.16
N GLY A 98 14.23 4.29 -13.37
CA GLY A 98 14.83 5.25 -12.46
C GLY A 98 16.02 4.66 -11.72
N PHE A 99 16.35 5.32 -10.63
CA PHE A 99 17.37 4.83 -9.70
C PHE A 99 16.86 4.92 -8.26
N SER A 100 17.43 4.12 -7.39
CA SER A 100 17.10 4.03 -5.99
C SER A 100 18.32 4.22 -5.11
N VAL A 101 18.13 4.69 -3.90
CA VAL A 101 19.16 4.74 -2.85
C VAL A 101 18.61 4.13 -1.57
N ARG A 102 19.48 3.54 -0.75
CA ARG A 102 19.13 3.00 0.56
C ARG A 102 19.47 4.02 1.63
N THR A 103 18.49 4.33 2.51
CA THR A 103 18.73 5.28 3.59
C THR A 103 17.85 4.96 4.80
N LYS A 104 18.31 5.29 6.00
CA LYS A 104 17.49 5.22 7.22
C LYS A 104 16.57 6.42 7.39
N ASN A 105 16.83 7.50 6.65
CA ASN A 105 16.11 8.77 6.74
C ASN A 105 15.26 9.01 5.46
N GLY A 106 14.52 7.97 5.01
CA GLY A 106 13.77 8.03 3.75
C GLY A 106 12.73 9.14 3.71
N ASP A 107 11.99 9.36 4.80
CA ASP A 107 11.00 10.43 4.87
C ASP A 107 11.64 11.82 4.79
N GLU A 108 12.75 12.04 5.49
CA GLU A 108 13.48 13.31 5.48
C GLU A 108 14.07 13.61 4.09
N LEU A 109 14.64 12.58 3.44
CA LEU A 109 15.16 12.69 2.08
C LEU A 109 14.05 13.11 1.11
N ILE A 110 12.89 12.43 1.15
CA ILE A 110 11.75 12.74 0.30
C ILE A 110 11.23 14.16 0.57
N ASP A 111 11.03 14.52 1.81
CA ASP A 111 10.48 15.84 2.17
C ASP A 111 11.42 16.97 1.74
N SER A 112 12.75 16.78 1.84
CA SER A 112 13.75 17.78 1.44
C SER A 112 13.82 18.01 -0.08
N TYR A 113 13.65 16.94 -0.89
CA TYR A 113 13.89 17.05 -2.33
C TYR A 113 12.63 17.04 -3.18
N ARG A 114 11.50 16.56 -2.69
CA ARG A 114 10.28 16.35 -3.46
C ARG A 114 9.79 17.57 -4.23
N ALA A 115 9.74 18.73 -3.58
CA ALA A 115 9.25 19.94 -4.22
C ALA A 115 10.15 20.41 -5.38
N GLY A 116 11.45 20.46 -5.14
CA GLY A 116 12.44 20.87 -6.14
C GLY A 116 12.56 19.90 -7.33
N LEU A 117 12.48 18.59 -7.05
CA LEU A 117 12.50 17.58 -8.10
C LEU A 117 11.26 17.60 -8.97
N ARG A 118 10.09 17.81 -8.36
CA ARG A 118 8.82 17.89 -9.12
C ARG A 118 8.82 19.02 -10.15
N VAL A 119 9.35 20.20 -9.82
CA VAL A 119 9.48 21.33 -10.75
C VAL A 119 10.36 20.97 -11.94
N LYS A 120 11.34 20.10 -11.74
CA LYS A 120 12.25 19.60 -12.78
C LYS A 120 11.72 18.38 -13.54
N GLY A 121 10.50 17.92 -13.27
CA GLY A 121 9.89 16.75 -13.91
C GLY A 121 10.34 15.40 -13.35
N TYR A 122 10.71 15.36 -12.06
CA TYR A 122 11.06 14.13 -11.37
C TYR A 122 10.17 13.88 -10.16
N LEU A 123 9.96 12.62 -9.85
CA LEU A 123 9.29 12.16 -8.64
C LEU A 123 10.31 11.44 -7.77
N ILE A 124 10.29 11.73 -6.47
CA ILE A 124 11.04 11.00 -5.45
C ILE A 124 10.05 10.39 -4.48
N PHE A 125 10.20 9.11 -4.16
CA PHE A 125 9.25 8.37 -3.34
C PHE A 125 9.92 7.15 -2.68
N LYS A 126 9.30 6.64 -1.62
CA LYS A 126 9.68 5.40 -0.95
C LYS A 126 9.12 4.23 -1.76
N SER A 127 10.00 3.43 -2.38
CA SER A 127 9.62 2.24 -3.13
C SER A 127 9.64 0.96 -2.28
N HIS A 128 10.33 1.00 -1.13
CA HIS A 128 10.29 -0.04 -0.13
C HIS A 128 10.44 0.58 1.25
N LYS A 129 9.61 0.13 2.18
CA LYS A 129 9.62 0.57 3.57
C LYS A 129 10.46 -0.37 4.41
N GLY A 130 11.53 0.15 4.99
CA GLY A 130 12.32 -0.55 5.98
C GLY A 130 11.57 -0.66 7.31
N TYR A 131 11.62 -1.82 7.93
CA TYR A 131 11.06 -2.03 9.27
C TYR A 131 12.17 -2.29 10.28
N GLY A 132 12.06 -1.68 11.45
CA GLY A 132 13.06 -1.81 12.51
C GLY A 132 14.40 -1.19 12.13
N SER A 133 15.45 -2.00 12.00
CA SER A 133 16.80 -1.56 11.64
C SER A 133 17.07 -1.49 10.14
N LEU A 134 16.13 -1.94 9.32
CA LEU A 134 16.29 -1.95 7.85
C LEU A 134 16.17 -0.54 7.28
N ALA A 135 16.94 -0.27 6.21
CA ALA A 135 16.85 0.97 5.47
C ALA A 135 15.62 1.00 4.56
N ASP A 136 15.03 2.19 4.40
CA ASP A 136 14.09 2.47 3.32
C ASP A 136 14.81 2.43 1.98
N ILE A 137 14.09 2.10 0.90
CA ILE A 137 14.56 2.32 -0.46
C ILE A 137 13.79 3.52 -1.01
N VAL A 138 14.52 4.59 -1.30
CA VAL A 138 14.00 5.80 -1.89
C VAL A 138 14.37 5.85 -3.36
N THR A 139 13.38 6.07 -4.21
CA THR A 139 13.49 5.95 -5.67
C THR A 139 13.21 7.29 -6.35
N VAL A 140 13.95 7.58 -7.40
CA VAL A 140 13.73 8.75 -8.27
C VAL A 140 13.40 8.26 -9.68
N ILE A 141 12.28 8.78 -10.22
CA ILE A 141 11.79 8.49 -11.57
C ILE A 141 11.48 9.79 -12.32
N ARG A 142 11.34 9.72 -13.63
CA ARG A 142 10.75 10.83 -14.42
C ARG A 142 9.25 10.86 -14.21
N GLY A 143 8.68 12.04 -14.05
CA GLY A 143 7.24 12.25 -13.89
C GLY A 143 6.91 13.54 -13.16
N ASN A 144 5.67 13.96 -13.25
CA ASN A 144 5.14 15.12 -12.56
C ASN A 144 3.82 14.84 -11.83
N ASN A 145 3.23 13.68 -12.04
CA ASN A 145 2.01 13.23 -11.40
C ASN A 145 2.32 12.11 -10.40
N SER A 146 2.09 12.36 -9.11
CA SER A 146 2.42 11.38 -8.05
C SER A 146 1.67 10.04 -8.19
N TYR A 147 0.57 9.98 -8.94
CA TYR A 147 -0.10 8.71 -9.25
C TYR A 147 0.69 7.81 -10.23
N ASP A 148 1.69 8.33 -10.92
CA ASP A 148 2.57 7.50 -11.75
C ASP A 148 3.43 6.56 -10.90
N ILE A 149 3.68 6.92 -9.62
CA ILE A 149 4.31 6.05 -8.64
C ILE A 149 3.51 4.74 -8.48
N LEU A 150 2.19 4.83 -8.36
CA LEU A 150 1.31 3.69 -8.17
C LEU A 150 1.30 2.75 -9.38
N LYS A 151 1.32 3.35 -10.60
CA LYS A 151 1.36 2.58 -11.85
C LYS A 151 2.68 1.84 -12.02
N ILE A 152 3.80 2.49 -11.66
CA ILE A 152 5.15 1.90 -11.78
C ILE A 152 5.35 0.78 -10.77
N GLN A 153 4.78 0.92 -9.58
CA GLN A 153 4.81 -0.10 -8.54
C GLN A 153 3.80 -1.24 -8.77
N GLY A 154 2.86 -1.07 -9.71
CA GLY A 154 1.84 -2.09 -9.98
C GLY A 154 0.97 -2.36 -8.75
N ILE A 155 0.59 -1.29 -8.01
CA ILE A 155 -0.16 -1.46 -6.77
C ILE A 155 -1.52 -2.12 -7.01
N GLU A 156 -1.82 -3.16 -6.25
CA GLU A 156 -3.07 -3.91 -6.31
C GLU A 156 -3.48 -4.40 -4.92
N ALA A 157 -4.77 -4.59 -4.72
CA ALA A 157 -5.33 -5.21 -3.53
C ALA A 157 -6.25 -6.35 -3.97
N GLN A 158 -5.66 -7.50 -4.30
CA GLN A 158 -6.38 -8.64 -4.88
C GLN A 158 -7.50 -9.15 -3.98
N ASN A 159 -7.25 -9.26 -2.67
CA ASN A 159 -8.23 -9.71 -1.69
C ASN A 159 -9.49 -8.81 -1.67
N TYR A 160 -9.34 -7.55 -2.12
CA TYR A 160 -10.39 -6.55 -2.21
C TYR A 160 -10.83 -6.25 -3.64
N GLN A 161 -10.32 -6.98 -4.63
CA GLN A 161 -10.60 -6.80 -6.06
C GLN A 161 -10.31 -5.36 -6.55
N LEU A 162 -9.27 -4.74 -5.99
CA LEU A 162 -8.85 -3.38 -6.35
C LEU A 162 -7.59 -3.42 -7.21
N ASP A 163 -7.71 -3.00 -8.46
CA ASP A 163 -6.58 -2.75 -9.33
C ASP A 163 -6.00 -1.33 -9.14
N THR A 164 -4.86 -1.06 -9.74
CA THR A 164 -4.21 0.26 -9.71
C THR A 164 -5.15 1.40 -10.13
N LYS A 165 -6.05 1.15 -11.10
CA LYS A 165 -7.00 2.18 -11.60
C LYS A 165 -8.05 2.51 -10.56
N ALA A 166 -8.62 1.49 -9.91
CA ALA A 166 -9.60 1.65 -8.84
C ALA A 166 -9.00 2.42 -7.65
N ILE A 167 -7.77 2.08 -7.25
CA ILE A 167 -7.05 2.78 -6.18
C ILE A 167 -6.82 4.26 -6.55
N ILE A 168 -6.35 4.55 -7.77
CA ILE A 168 -6.17 5.93 -8.23
C ILE A 168 -7.49 6.69 -8.30
N ALA A 169 -8.56 6.06 -8.76
CA ALA A 169 -9.89 6.69 -8.82
C ALA A 169 -10.39 7.07 -7.42
N TRP A 170 -10.23 6.16 -6.46
CA TRP A 170 -10.58 6.42 -5.06
C TRP A 170 -9.77 7.59 -4.47
N LEU A 171 -8.45 7.61 -4.68
CA LEU A 171 -7.58 8.70 -4.22
C LEU A 171 -7.96 10.05 -4.84
N ARG A 172 -8.27 10.09 -6.13
CA ARG A 172 -8.73 11.31 -6.81
C ARG A 172 -10.03 11.86 -6.22
N ALA A 173 -10.97 10.99 -5.88
CA ALA A 173 -12.19 11.41 -5.21
C ALA A 173 -11.91 12.01 -3.81
N ARG A 174 -10.88 11.53 -3.11
CA ARG A 174 -10.47 12.06 -1.80
C ARG A 174 -9.74 13.40 -1.86
N GLN A 175 -9.16 13.77 -3.01
CA GLN A 175 -8.52 15.08 -3.20
C GLN A 175 -9.47 16.28 -2.99
N GLN A 176 -10.77 16.08 -3.12
CA GLN A 176 -11.77 17.12 -2.86
C GLN A 176 -11.95 17.41 -1.36
N GLU A 177 -11.57 16.48 -0.49
CA GLU A 177 -11.69 16.61 0.96
C GLU A 177 -10.41 17.17 1.60
N GLY A 178 -9.27 16.91 0.99
CA GLY A 178 -7.95 17.38 1.40
C GLY A 178 -6.92 17.06 0.32
N THR A 179 -6.06 18.03 0.00
CA THR A 179 -5.04 17.80 -1.02
C THR A 179 -3.83 17.08 -0.44
N PHE A 180 -3.35 16.08 -1.16
CA PHE A 180 -2.20 15.27 -0.78
C PHE A 180 -1.41 14.81 -2.02
N VAL A 181 -0.21 14.31 -1.76
CA VAL A 181 0.65 13.68 -2.77
C VAL A 181 1.08 12.30 -2.28
N VAL A 182 1.18 11.34 -3.19
CA VAL A 182 1.76 10.03 -2.90
C VAL A 182 3.27 10.23 -2.70
N THR A 183 3.78 9.71 -1.60
CA THR A 183 5.20 9.79 -1.21
C THR A 183 5.86 8.41 -1.07
N GLY A 184 5.08 7.34 -1.17
CA GLY A 184 5.59 5.99 -1.17
C GLY A 184 4.53 5.02 -1.69
N ALA A 185 4.98 3.92 -2.30
CA ALA A 185 4.13 2.80 -2.65
C ALA A 185 4.96 1.53 -2.85
N GLY A 186 4.35 0.40 -2.54
CA GLY A 186 4.72 -0.94 -2.95
C GLY A 186 3.61 -1.56 -3.79
N THR A 187 3.57 -2.88 -3.84
CA THR A 187 2.53 -3.62 -4.56
C THR A 187 1.21 -3.69 -3.81
N ASP A 188 1.23 -3.55 -2.49
CA ASP A 188 0.11 -3.75 -1.56
C ASP A 188 -0.03 -2.63 -0.53
N TRP A 189 0.75 -1.56 -0.63
CA TRP A 189 0.69 -0.42 0.28
C TRP A 189 0.99 0.90 -0.42
N LEU A 190 0.53 2.01 0.16
CA LEU A 190 0.93 3.36 -0.21
C LEU A 190 1.02 4.29 0.99
N GLU A 191 1.87 5.31 0.85
CA GLU A 191 1.97 6.45 1.76
C GLU A 191 1.65 7.74 1.00
N ALA A 192 0.96 8.66 1.69
CA ALA A 192 0.66 9.99 1.16
C ALA A 192 0.86 11.06 2.23
N ARG A 193 1.32 12.23 1.81
CA ARG A 193 1.48 13.44 2.66
C ARG A 193 0.45 14.48 2.28
N PHE A 194 -0.18 15.09 3.28
CA PHE A 194 -1.08 16.21 3.06
C PHE A 194 -0.31 17.47 2.64
N ILE A 195 -0.79 18.14 1.61
CA ILE A 195 -0.46 19.53 1.29
C ILE A 195 -1.42 20.46 2.04
N LYS A 196 -2.72 20.09 2.00
CA LYS A 196 -3.78 20.71 2.77
C LYS A 196 -4.62 19.59 3.37
N PRO A 197 -4.51 19.36 4.69
CA PRO A 197 -5.25 18.29 5.34
C PRO A 197 -6.77 18.54 5.27
N PRO A 198 -7.60 17.50 5.38
CA PRO A 198 -9.03 17.65 5.55
C PRO A 198 -9.35 18.50 6.78
N PRO A 199 -10.37 19.36 6.75
CA PRO A 199 -10.78 20.18 7.90
C PRO A 199 -11.24 19.31 9.07
N ASP A 200 -11.88 18.17 8.78
CA ASP A 200 -12.21 17.13 9.74
C ASP A 200 -11.55 15.81 9.34
N MET A 201 -10.62 15.37 10.18
CA MET A 201 -9.82 14.18 9.91
C MET A 201 -10.58 12.88 10.21
N GLU A 202 -11.57 12.90 11.11
CA GLU A 202 -12.24 11.68 11.52
C GLU A 202 -13.14 11.06 10.43
N PRO A 203 -13.99 11.81 9.71
CA PRO A 203 -14.70 11.28 8.55
C PRO A 203 -13.78 10.77 7.45
N PHE A 204 -12.65 11.44 7.23
CA PHE A 204 -11.65 10.99 6.26
C PHE A 204 -11.01 9.67 6.70
N ALA A 205 -10.65 9.52 7.98
CA ALA A 205 -10.11 8.27 8.54
C ALA A 205 -11.12 7.11 8.46
N LYS A 206 -12.41 7.36 8.67
CA LYS A 206 -13.48 6.35 8.47
C LYS A 206 -13.53 5.85 7.02
N LYS A 207 -13.37 6.74 6.04
CA LYS A 207 -13.30 6.37 4.62
C LYS A 207 -12.05 5.57 4.28
N ILE A 208 -10.91 5.92 4.86
CA ILE A 208 -9.68 5.13 4.75
C ILE A 208 -9.88 3.72 5.31
N ALA A 209 -10.41 3.62 6.54
CA ALA A 209 -10.65 2.32 7.18
C ALA A 209 -11.67 1.46 6.42
N ALA A 210 -12.63 2.06 5.73
CA ALA A 210 -13.58 1.34 4.88
C ALA A 210 -12.95 0.87 3.56
N PHE A 211 -11.97 1.60 3.02
CA PHE A 211 -11.31 1.28 1.75
C PHE A 211 -10.12 0.33 1.91
N ALA A 212 -9.37 0.46 2.99
CA ALA A 212 -8.23 -0.36 3.35
C ALA A 212 -8.35 -0.81 4.82
N PRO A 213 -9.20 -1.81 5.12
CA PRO A 213 -9.48 -2.22 6.51
C PRO A 213 -8.23 -2.64 7.28
N ASP A 214 -7.27 -3.25 6.60
CA ASP A 214 -6.05 -3.80 7.21
C ASP A 214 -5.19 -2.71 7.87
N VAL A 215 -5.38 -1.43 7.50
CA VAL A 215 -4.73 -0.30 8.18
C VAL A 215 -5.08 -0.24 9.68
N LEU A 216 -6.26 -0.73 10.07
CA LEU A 216 -6.67 -0.80 11.47
C LEU A 216 -6.07 -2.02 12.17
N GLU A 217 -5.90 -3.12 11.48
CA GLU A 217 -5.35 -4.36 12.03
C GLU A 217 -3.86 -4.24 12.36
N HIS A 218 -3.11 -3.61 11.46
CA HIS A 218 -1.67 -3.37 11.59
C HIS A 218 -1.31 -2.08 12.33
N GLY A 219 -2.29 -1.40 12.96
CA GLY A 219 -2.01 -0.10 13.56
C GLY A 219 -3.01 0.36 14.61
N PRO A 220 -3.72 1.45 14.35
CA PRO A 220 -4.44 2.23 15.39
C PRO A 220 -5.72 1.59 15.92
N ARG A 221 -6.17 0.46 15.39
CA ARG A 221 -7.34 -0.32 15.84
C ARG A 221 -8.70 0.36 15.68
N THR A 222 -8.78 1.69 15.61
CA THR A 222 -10.03 2.42 15.46
C THR A 222 -9.86 3.62 14.52
N PRO A 223 -10.91 4.06 13.79
CA PRO A 223 -10.84 5.24 12.93
C PRO A 223 -10.46 6.52 13.68
N GLY A 224 -10.88 6.70 14.94
CA GLY A 224 -10.50 7.86 15.76
C GLY A 224 -8.98 7.92 16.01
N LYS A 225 -8.38 6.80 16.43
CA LYS A 225 -6.92 6.71 16.60
C LYS A 225 -6.17 6.82 15.27
N LEU A 226 -6.78 6.35 14.18
CA LEU A 226 -6.23 6.56 12.83
C LEU A 226 -6.20 8.06 12.50
N ALA A 227 -7.29 8.78 12.77
CA ALA A 227 -7.35 10.24 12.58
C ALA A 227 -6.27 10.99 13.38
N GLU A 228 -6.06 10.61 14.64
CA GLU A 228 -4.97 11.17 15.48
C GLU A 228 -3.58 10.91 14.87
N ARG A 229 -3.33 9.67 14.43
CA ARG A 229 -2.08 9.31 13.76
C ARG A 229 -1.87 10.11 12.49
N MET A 230 -2.90 10.27 11.66
CA MET A 230 -2.86 11.04 10.43
C MET A 230 -2.56 12.52 10.67
N LYS A 231 -3.16 13.13 11.72
CA LYS A 231 -2.84 14.49 12.15
C LYS A 231 -1.36 14.62 12.54
N LYS A 232 -0.87 13.69 13.36
CA LYS A 232 0.52 13.69 13.84
C LYS A 232 1.53 13.52 12.72
N SER A 233 1.27 12.63 11.75
CA SER A 233 2.18 12.34 10.63
C SER A 233 2.01 13.30 9.45
N ASN A 234 1.00 14.17 9.48
CA ASN A 234 0.57 14.98 8.34
C ASN A 234 0.39 14.15 7.05
N GLY A 235 -0.21 12.97 7.17
CA GLY A 235 -0.35 12.05 6.05
C GLY A 235 -1.16 10.82 6.40
N PHE A 236 -1.22 9.88 5.48
CA PHE A 236 -1.89 8.60 5.69
C PHE A 236 -1.15 7.46 5.02
N PHE A 237 -1.42 6.28 5.51
CA PHE A 237 -0.90 5.01 5.01
C PHE A 237 -2.07 4.09 4.71
N LEU A 238 -2.04 3.43 3.55
CA LEU A 238 -2.96 2.36 3.19
C LEU A 238 -2.16 1.07 3.03
N VAL A 239 -2.73 -0.03 3.45
CA VAL A 239 -2.18 -1.37 3.27
C VAL A 239 -3.31 -2.35 3.07
N TRP A 240 -3.07 -3.34 2.22
CA TRP A 240 -3.94 -4.47 1.94
C TRP A 240 -3.13 -5.75 2.03
N ASP A 241 -3.45 -6.62 3.02
CA ASP A 241 -2.71 -7.85 3.34
C ASP A 241 -3.52 -9.10 3.03
#